data_529e852d00ed1f53cfbad910bdaf40ff
#
_entry.id   529e852d00ed1f53cfbad910bdaf40ff
#
_cell.length_a   1.000
_cell.length_b   1.000
_cell.length_c   1.000
_cell.angle_alpha   90.00
_cell.angle_beta   90.00
_cell.angle_gamma   90.00
#
_symmetry.space_group_name_H-M   'P 1'
#
loop_
_entity.id
_entity.type
_entity.pdbx_description
1 polymer ?
#
loop_
_entity_poly.entity_id
_entity_poly.type
_entity_poly.pdbx_seq_one_letter_code
_entity_poly.pdbx_strand_id
1 'polypeptide(L)'
;MTYLKKKLTYTKSTRFILAGMPDIRYLLLLLAFILMSEVSMAQTKTPAKNGAKTTKAVGNTHKKKKTVTKKTAKVTAKTKKQTGAITADTKPETKAPGKLIWRTPAMQEALGFYTDLKFEQAYSKFKDAAAAGDADAYYFLGRMHQYRELKYDSVQIDTLKQIQNSGKYFSANTDSANFYFEQALDNNSMLGHLGVAELMTLRTQEDKQNFLEHMHTAAVVIREKAVEGDAFCNRILGSMYFTGYGELLDKELAFNYISRAASKGDAVSYCFLANMYLEGDGVKKDNEKAVNWLKKGVAAGDREALYTLGLLYEEGTLGEPNLDEARKLYRAAISKGSINAYEQLKYMNQTPDQKLVIAAITRNPDMLKRAITAGANVNTVAIPDDFGTDLRKRTPLMHTVYIPLLLEENGVVYEPEVRVHTLSQLLKKKADVNAKDQDGRTALHLLVSGTKVKSELFELEQVQLIDSLLKHGADPNLKDADGNTAIGVALQSTIGQHIGIMELERLLAAGANPNLQNNEGKTPLMLACEIDANFEIILALLQAGADAKLRDANGKAAIDYTKHENVTNILMAAGSPQKQ
;
A
#
# COMPACT_ATOMS: atom_id res chain seq x y z
N MET A 1 5.26 -19.30 -19.13
CA MET A 1 4.98 -17.90 -19.54
C MET A 1 3.55 -17.63 -20.02
N THR A 2 2.83 -18.57 -20.58
CA THR A 2 1.46 -18.34 -21.11
C THR A 2 0.35 -18.44 -20.03
N TYR A 3 0.65 -18.97 -18.86
CA TYR A 3 -0.30 -19.13 -17.75
C TYR A 3 -0.35 -17.92 -16.79
N LEU A 4 0.73 -17.15 -16.72
CA LEU A 4 0.83 -15.93 -15.90
C LEU A 4 0.14 -14.70 -16.53
N LYS A 5 -0.06 -14.68 -17.84
CA LYS A 5 -0.72 -13.54 -18.53
C LYS A 5 -2.22 -13.42 -18.31
N LYS A 6 -2.88 -14.38 -17.67
CA LYS A 6 -4.35 -14.38 -17.47
C LYS A 6 -4.84 -13.95 -16.09
N LYS A 7 -3.96 -13.61 -15.13
CA LYS A 7 -4.36 -13.32 -13.73
C LYS A 7 -4.03 -11.93 -13.19
N LEU A 8 -3.41 -11.06 -13.97
CA LEU A 8 -3.08 -9.70 -13.55
C LEU A 8 -3.79 -8.64 -14.41
N THR A 9 -5.09 -8.77 -14.54
CA THR A 9 -5.93 -7.60 -14.77
C THR A 9 -6.25 -7.03 -13.39
N TYR A 10 -5.59 -5.95 -13.02
CA TYR A 10 -5.99 -5.07 -11.93
C TYR A 10 -7.43 -4.66 -12.20
N THR A 11 -8.36 -5.39 -11.60
CA THR A 11 -9.76 -5.11 -11.75
C THR A 11 -10.06 -3.83 -10.98
N LYS A 12 -11.02 -3.05 -11.44
CA LYS A 12 -11.61 -1.89 -10.74
C LYS A 12 -11.98 -2.21 -9.28
N SER A 13 -12.05 -3.50 -8.92
CA SER A 13 -12.31 -4.11 -7.62
C SER A 13 -11.50 -3.54 -6.46
N THR A 14 -10.21 -3.36 -6.63
CA THR A 14 -9.32 -2.94 -5.53
C THR A 14 -9.65 -1.54 -5.01
N ARG A 15 -10.26 -0.68 -5.84
CA ARG A 15 -10.66 0.67 -5.43
C ARG A 15 -11.91 0.72 -4.55
N PHE A 16 -12.87 -0.18 -4.79
CA PHE A 16 -14.11 -0.22 -4.01
C PHE A 16 -13.95 -0.94 -2.66
N ILE A 17 -13.03 -1.90 -2.58
CA ILE A 17 -12.70 -2.58 -1.31
C ILE A 17 -12.13 -1.56 -0.31
N LEU A 18 -11.42 -0.53 -0.80
CA LEU A 18 -10.84 0.54 0.02
C LEU A 18 -11.87 1.49 0.62
N ALA A 19 -13.01 1.71 -0.04
CA ALA A 19 -14.05 2.61 0.45
C ALA A 19 -14.75 2.10 1.72
N GLY A 20 -14.70 0.80 1.99
CA GLY A 20 -15.27 0.20 3.20
C GLY A 20 -14.26 -0.07 4.33
N MET A 21 -12.97 0.22 4.12
CA MET A 21 -11.93 -0.02 5.11
C MET A 21 -11.31 1.31 5.61
N PRO A 22 -11.29 1.56 6.91
CA PRO A 22 -10.96 2.89 7.45
C PRO A 22 -9.48 3.27 7.46
N ASP A 23 -8.54 2.46 6.91
CA ASP A 23 -7.13 2.83 6.89
C ASP A 23 -6.36 2.22 5.69
N ILE A 24 -5.58 3.07 4.98
CA ILE A 24 -4.66 2.68 3.90
C ILE A 24 -3.65 1.60 4.35
N ARG A 25 -3.35 1.53 5.64
CA ARG A 25 -2.46 0.50 6.22
C ARG A 25 -3.02 -0.93 6.05
N TYR A 26 -4.33 -1.11 6.07
CA TYR A 26 -4.98 -2.39 5.80
C TYR A 26 -4.82 -2.84 4.35
N LEU A 27 -4.76 -1.90 3.41
CA LEU A 27 -4.53 -2.23 2.01
C LEU A 27 -3.10 -2.72 1.77
N LEU A 28 -2.12 -2.07 2.38
CA LEU A 28 -0.71 -2.45 2.27
C LEU A 28 -0.45 -3.82 2.88
N LEU A 29 -1.16 -4.17 3.97
CA LEU A 29 -1.12 -5.50 4.58
C LEU A 29 -1.79 -6.55 3.70
N LEU A 30 -2.90 -6.23 3.02
CA LEU A 30 -3.60 -7.13 2.11
C LEU A 30 -2.76 -7.47 0.88
N LEU A 31 -2.10 -6.47 0.27
CA LEU A 31 -1.21 -6.64 -0.88
C LEU A 31 0.06 -7.44 -0.53
N ALA A 32 0.67 -7.19 0.62
CA ALA A 32 1.83 -7.95 1.09
C ALA A 32 1.49 -9.44 1.33
N PHE A 33 0.26 -9.75 1.75
CA PHE A 33 -0.17 -11.12 2.03
C PHE A 33 -0.55 -11.89 0.77
N ILE A 34 -1.12 -11.25 -0.24
CA ILE A 34 -1.43 -11.86 -1.56
C ILE A 34 -0.12 -12.30 -2.25
N LEU A 35 0.93 -11.47 -2.17
CA LEU A 35 2.24 -11.81 -2.75
C LEU A 35 2.95 -12.95 -2.01
N MET A 36 2.74 -13.12 -0.70
CA MET A 36 3.42 -14.16 0.09
C MET A 36 2.70 -15.51 0.10
N SER A 37 1.39 -15.56 -0.11
CA SER A 37 0.68 -16.84 -0.29
C SER A 37 1.07 -17.55 -1.60
N GLU A 38 1.49 -16.81 -2.63
CA GLU A 38 1.98 -17.39 -3.88
C GLU A 38 3.40 -17.97 -3.77
N VAL A 39 4.28 -17.39 -2.95
CA VAL A 39 5.64 -17.91 -2.70
C VAL A 39 5.60 -19.22 -1.91
N SER A 40 4.68 -19.37 -0.95
CA SER A 40 4.52 -20.61 -0.16
C SER A 40 3.98 -21.78 -0.99
N MET A 41 3.15 -21.50 -2.02
CA MET A 41 2.60 -22.54 -2.92
C MET A 41 3.60 -22.99 -4.00
N ALA A 42 4.62 -22.18 -4.31
CA ALA A 42 5.64 -22.53 -5.28
C ALA A 42 6.71 -23.51 -4.76
N GLN A 43 6.89 -23.59 -3.44
CA GLN A 43 7.89 -24.48 -2.82
C GLN A 43 7.44 -25.93 -2.59
N THR A 44 6.19 -26.29 -2.85
CA THR A 44 5.65 -27.64 -2.60
C THR A 44 5.53 -28.52 -3.84
N LYS A 45 6.11 -28.17 -4.99
CA LYS A 45 6.12 -29.01 -6.19
C LYS A 45 7.52 -29.25 -6.74
N THR A 46 8.26 -30.17 -6.14
CA THR A 46 9.34 -30.90 -6.83
C THR A 46 9.04 -32.39 -6.82
N PRO A 47 9.10 -33.07 -7.97
CA PRO A 47 8.77 -34.49 -8.05
C PRO A 47 9.95 -35.36 -7.66
N ALA A 48 9.63 -36.42 -6.92
CA ALA A 48 10.54 -37.49 -6.56
C ALA A 48 11.11 -38.23 -7.79
N LYS A 49 12.43 -38.45 -7.84
CA LYS A 49 13.04 -39.56 -8.61
C LYS A 49 14.20 -40.19 -7.83
N ASN A 50 13.93 -41.42 -7.45
CA ASN A 50 14.74 -42.64 -7.27
C ASN A 50 16.27 -42.57 -7.25
N GLY A 51 16.83 -43.23 -6.28
CA GLY A 51 18.06 -44.00 -6.52
C GLY A 51 18.97 -44.23 -5.31
N ALA A 52 18.65 -45.24 -4.51
CA ALA A 52 19.51 -46.29 -3.93
C ALA A 52 20.88 -46.01 -3.26
N LYS A 53 20.94 -46.56 -2.04
CA LYS A 53 22.00 -47.36 -1.40
C LYS A 53 23.04 -46.72 -0.48
N THR A 54 22.92 -47.19 0.77
CA THR A 54 23.97 -47.68 1.71
C THR A 54 24.91 -46.62 2.30
N THR A 55 25.18 -46.56 3.60
CA THR A 55 25.47 -47.52 4.68
C THR A 55 25.63 -46.77 6.02
N LYS A 56 25.21 -47.41 7.13
CA LYS A 56 25.77 -47.51 8.50
C LYS A 56 26.60 -46.32 9.05
N ALA A 57 26.50 -45.89 10.30
CA ALA A 57 26.19 -46.46 11.56
C ALA A 57 26.43 -45.44 12.69
N VAL A 58 25.78 -45.69 13.84
CA VAL A 58 26.24 -45.52 15.24
C VAL A 58 26.22 -44.13 15.85
N GLY A 59 25.36 -43.95 16.84
CA GLY A 59 25.70 -43.70 18.22
C GLY A 59 24.80 -42.76 18.99
N ASN A 60 23.93 -43.35 19.79
CA ASN A 60 23.50 -42.98 21.15
C ASN A 60 23.80 -41.56 21.67
N THR A 61 22.79 -40.84 22.21
CA THR A 61 22.49 -40.78 23.65
C THR A 61 21.33 -39.85 24.01
N HIS A 62 20.40 -40.40 24.72
CA HIS A 62 19.62 -39.93 25.88
C HIS A 62 18.71 -38.71 25.87
N LYS A 63 17.42 -39.03 25.92
CA LYS A 63 16.44 -38.67 26.99
C LYS A 63 16.34 -37.21 27.44
N LYS A 64 15.25 -36.57 27.05
CA LYS A 64 14.18 -35.99 27.90
C LYS A 64 13.34 -35.01 27.10
N LYS A 65 12.12 -35.37 26.77
CA LYS A 65 10.94 -34.50 26.66
C LYS A 65 9.71 -35.32 26.25
N LYS A 66 9.06 -35.84 27.22
CA LYS A 66 7.64 -36.22 27.12
C LYS A 66 6.96 -35.46 28.23
N THR A 67 6.09 -34.45 27.85
CA THR A 67 4.90 -34.14 28.68
C THR A 67 4.04 -32.99 28.18
N VAL A 68 4.16 -32.51 26.92
CA VAL A 68 3.31 -31.38 26.45
C VAL A 68 2.30 -31.76 25.34
N THR A 69 2.45 -32.92 24.70
CA THR A 69 1.68 -33.25 23.48
C THR A 69 0.32 -33.95 23.70
N LYS A 70 -0.15 -34.14 24.94
CA LYS A 70 -1.45 -34.83 25.20
C LYS A 70 -2.64 -33.93 25.52
N LYS A 71 -2.47 -32.61 25.71
CA LYS A 71 -3.60 -31.71 26.00
C LYS A 71 -4.18 -31.01 24.76
N THR A 72 -3.40 -30.81 23.71
CA THR A 72 -3.85 -30.16 22.46
C THR A 72 -4.66 -31.10 21.56
N ALA A 73 -4.43 -32.39 21.61
CA ALA A 73 -5.14 -33.35 20.77
C ALA A 73 -6.61 -33.61 21.17
N LYS A 74 -7.00 -33.24 22.41
CA LYS A 74 -8.38 -33.45 22.91
C LYS A 74 -9.33 -32.33 22.61
N VAL A 75 -8.82 -31.12 22.30
CA VAL A 75 -9.63 -29.96 21.94
C VAL A 75 -10.02 -30.01 20.45
N THR A 76 -9.11 -30.50 19.60
CA THR A 76 -9.37 -30.63 18.16
C THR A 76 -10.37 -31.75 17.80
N ALA A 77 -10.52 -32.77 18.64
CA ALA A 77 -11.45 -33.85 18.37
C ALA A 77 -12.93 -33.53 18.72
N LYS A 78 -13.18 -32.54 19.59
CA LYS A 78 -14.55 -32.09 19.92
C LYS A 78 -15.13 -31.10 18.91
N THR A 79 -14.28 -30.34 18.24
CA THR A 79 -14.70 -29.34 17.25
C THR A 79 -15.11 -29.98 15.91
N LYS A 80 -14.61 -31.18 15.58
CA LYS A 80 -14.96 -31.88 14.34
C LYS A 80 -16.35 -32.55 14.33
N LYS A 81 -17.06 -32.57 15.46
CA LYS A 81 -18.40 -33.18 15.56
C LYS A 81 -19.56 -32.17 15.48
N GLN A 82 -19.27 -30.87 15.38
CA GLN A 82 -20.29 -29.84 15.27
C GLN A 82 -20.31 -29.09 13.92
N THR A 83 -19.44 -29.45 12.98
CA THR A 83 -19.63 -29.07 11.57
C THR A 83 -20.59 -30.05 10.90
N GLY A 84 -21.79 -30.11 11.42
CA GLY A 84 -22.93 -30.69 10.70
C GLY A 84 -23.19 -29.82 9.48
N ALA A 85 -23.18 -30.47 8.30
CA ALA A 85 -23.46 -29.85 7.02
C ALA A 85 -24.64 -28.87 7.12
N ILE A 86 -24.37 -27.58 6.95
CA ILE A 86 -25.41 -26.60 6.65
C ILE A 86 -25.68 -26.75 5.16
N THR A 87 -26.60 -27.67 4.82
CA THR A 87 -27.19 -27.77 3.49
C THR A 87 -27.90 -26.47 3.18
N ALA A 88 -27.58 -25.90 2.02
CA ALA A 88 -28.21 -24.72 1.46
C ALA A 88 -29.64 -25.07 1.04
N ASP A 89 -30.58 -25.14 1.98
CA ASP A 89 -32.02 -25.10 1.70
C ASP A 89 -32.80 -24.86 3.01
N THR A 90 -32.85 -23.61 3.46
CA THR A 90 -33.97 -23.16 4.29
C THR A 90 -34.23 -21.70 3.94
N LYS A 91 -35.41 -21.44 3.33
CA LYS A 91 -36.02 -20.11 3.26
C LYS A 91 -35.87 -19.41 4.63
N PRO A 92 -35.53 -18.12 4.69
CA PRO A 92 -35.47 -17.41 5.94
C PRO A 92 -36.86 -17.36 6.56
N GLU A 93 -37.12 -18.16 7.59
CA GLU A 93 -38.21 -17.90 8.50
C GLU A 93 -37.99 -16.56 9.17
N THR A 94 -38.89 -15.63 8.97
CA THR A 94 -38.97 -14.35 9.67
C THR A 94 -39.34 -14.60 11.13
N LYS A 95 -38.39 -15.02 11.94
CA LYS A 95 -38.49 -14.91 13.39
C LYS A 95 -38.13 -13.48 13.78
N ALA A 96 -38.96 -12.92 14.68
CA ALA A 96 -38.71 -11.63 15.32
C ALA A 96 -37.23 -11.48 15.75
N PRO A 97 -36.63 -10.28 15.65
CA PRO A 97 -35.23 -10.06 15.99
C PRO A 97 -34.95 -10.61 17.38
N GLY A 98 -34.12 -11.65 17.44
CA GLY A 98 -33.67 -12.24 18.71
C GLY A 98 -32.99 -11.15 19.54
N LYS A 99 -33.31 -11.08 20.82
CA LYS A 99 -32.68 -10.16 21.77
C LYS A 99 -31.16 -10.36 21.70
N LEU A 100 -30.39 -9.28 21.39
CA LEU A 100 -28.95 -9.24 21.51
C LEU A 100 -28.57 -9.61 22.95
N ILE A 101 -27.80 -10.67 23.15
CA ILE A 101 -27.44 -11.15 24.49
C ILE A 101 -26.03 -10.61 24.81
N TRP A 102 -25.93 -9.32 25.03
CA TRP A 102 -24.76 -8.72 25.68
C TRP A 102 -25.01 -8.65 27.20
N ARG A 103 -23.92 -8.68 27.99
CA ARG A 103 -23.97 -8.94 29.43
C ARG A 103 -24.74 -7.91 30.23
N THR A 104 -24.72 -6.64 29.82
CA THR A 104 -25.39 -5.56 30.55
C THR A 104 -26.38 -4.81 29.68
N PRO A 105 -27.45 -4.21 30.27
CA PRO A 105 -28.38 -3.33 29.56
C PRO A 105 -27.66 -2.12 28.93
N ALA A 106 -26.65 -1.57 29.61
CA ALA A 106 -25.85 -0.45 29.11
C ALA A 106 -25.09 -0.84 27.83
N MET A 107 -24.53 -2.08 27.77
CA MET A 107 -23.87 -2.59 26.59
C MET A 107 -24.82 -2.80 25.40
N GLN A 108 -26.05 -3.26 25.66
CA GLN A 108 -27.07 -3.41 24.61
C GLN A 108 -27.45 -2.05 24.02
N GLU A 109 -27.66 -1.04 24.89
CA GLU A 109 -27.99 0.34 24.48
C GLU A 109 -26.80 0.96 23.70
N ALA A 110 -25.57 0.80 24.21
CA ALA A 110 -24.35 1.29 23.54
C ALA A 110 -24.19 0.73 22.13
N LEU A 111 -24.39 -0.57 21.95
CA LEU A 111 -24.34 -1.22 20.65
C LEU A 111 -25.45 -0.75 19.71
N GLY A 112 -26.65 -0.51 20.22
CA GLY A 112 -27.73 0.10 19.45
C GLY A 112 -27.33 1.45 18.88
N PHE A 113 -26.78 2.34 19.68
CA PHE A 113 -26.26 3.63 19.21
C PHE A 113 -25.09 3.45 18.24
N TYR A 114 -24.21 2.51 18.50
CA TYR A 114 -23.03 2.25 17.66
C TYR A 114 -23.43 1.76 16.26
N THR A 115 -24.36 0.82 16.17
CA THR A 115 -24.86 0.31 14.88
C THR A 115 -25.65 1.35 14.09
N ASP A 116 -26.28 2.31 14.79
CA ASP A 116 -26.97 3.47 14.22
C ASP A 116 -26.03 4.64 13.86
N LEU A 117 -24.70 4.48 14.02
CA LEU A 117 -23.68 5.51 13.81
C LEU A 117 -23.82 6.75 14.72
N LYS A 118 -24.48 6.61 15.87
CA LYS A 118 -24.63 7.65 16.91
C LYS A 118 -23.47 7.57 17.90
N PHE A 119 -22.26 7.85 17.41
CA PHE A 119 -21.01 7.53 18.10
C PHE A 119 -20.83 8.22 19.47
N GLU A 120 -21.24 9.48 19.63
CA GLU A 120 -21.12 10.17 20.93
C GLU A 120 -21.98 9.52 22.01
N GLN A 121 -23.21 9.15 21.64
CA GLN A 121 -24.10 8.44 22.54
C GLN A 121 -23.57 7.04 22.85
N ALA A 122 -23.08 6.34 21.83
CA ALA A 122 -22.45 5.03 22.00
C ALA A 122 -21.26 5.11 22.95
N TYR A 123 -20.38 6.10 22.78
CA TYR A 123 -19.20 6.29 23.63
C TYR A 123 -19.54 6.48 25.11
N SER A 124 -20.53 7.33 25.40
CA SER A 124 -21.01 7.51 26.76
C SER A 124 -21.52 6.19 27.36
N LYS A 125 -22.33 5.46 26.60
CA LYS A 125 -22.91 4.18 27.07
C LYS A 125 -21.87 3.05 27.16
N PHE A 126 -20.85 3.02 26.32
CA PHE A 126 -19.74 2.08 26.51
C PHE A 126 -18.94 2.39 27.79
N LYS A 127 -18.78 3.65 28.17
CA LYS A 127 -18.18 3.99 29.48
C LYS A 127 -19.05 3.49 30.65
N ASP A 128 -20.36 3.65 30.56
CA ASP A 128 -21.29 3.14 31.58
C ASP A 128 -21.19 1.60 31.66
N ALA A 129 -21.14 0.91 30.53
CA ALA A 129 -20.99 -0.54 30.46
C ALA A 129 -19.66 -1.01 31.05
N ALA A 130 -18.56 -0.34 30.71
CA ALA A 130 -17.22 -0.64 31.25
C ALA A 130 -17.20 -0.47 32.79
N ALA A 131 -17.80 0.62 33.30
CA ALA A 131 -17.91 0.86 34.72
C ALA A 131 -18.79 -0.19 35.43
N ALA A 132 -19.76 -0.77 34.72
CA ALA A 132 -20.59 -1.88 35.20
C ALA A 132 -19.90 -3.26 35.09
N GLY A 133 -18.64 -3.31 34.67
CA GLY A 133 -17.82 -4.52 34.58
C GLY A 133 -17.94 -5.30 33.27
N ASP A 134 -18.51 -4.68 32.22
CA ASP A 134 -18.54 -5.31 30.89
C ASP A 134 -17.21 -5.07 30.16
N ALA A 135 -16.37 -6.10 30.12
CA ALA A 135 -15.02 -6.02 29.59
C ALA A 135 -14.99 -5.74 28.07
N ASP A 136 -16.01 -6.18 27.34
CA ASP A 136 -16.10 -5.95 25.89
C ASP A 136 -16.31 -4.48 25.55
N ALA A 137 -16.85 -3.66 26.49
CA ALA A 137 -17.03 -2.24 26.30
C ALA A 137 -15.70 -1.50 26.09
N TYR A 138 -14.62 -1.94 26.74
CA TYR A 138 -13.27 -1.38 26.53
C TYR A 138 -12.80 -1.55 25.08
N TYR A 139 -13.08 -2.69 24.44
CA TYR A 139 -12.77 -2.88 23.02
C TYR A 139 -13.45 -1.83 22.14
N PHE A 140 -14.74 -1.55 22.36
CA PHE A 140 -15.46 -0.54 21.58
C PHE A 140 -14.93 0.87 21.84
N LEU A 141 -14.58 1.21 23.08
CA LEU A 141 -13.93 2.48 23.40
C LEU A 141 -12.60 2.62 22.63
N GLY A 142 -11.76 1.60 22.64
CA GLY A 142 -10.50 1.58 21.90
C GLY A 142 -10.72 1.74 20.40
N ARG A 143 -11.67 1.00 19.84
CA ARG A 143 -12.04 1.06 18.43
C ARG A 143 -12.50 2.47 18.02
N MET A 144 -13.30 3.13 18.84
CA MET A 144 -13.78 4.49 18.55
C MET A 144 -12.64 5.52 18.50
N HIS A 145 -11.59 5.33 19.31
CA HIS A 145 -10.36 6.14 19.23
C HIS A 145 -9.52 5.79 17.99
N GLN A 146 -9.41 4.51 17.64
CA GLN A 146 -8.68 4.03 16.47
C GLN A 146 -9.28 4.55 15.15
N TYR A 147 -10.61 4.47 15.01
CA TYR A 147 -11.31 4.81 13.77
C TYR A 147 -11.86 6.23 13.74
N ARG A 148 -11.53 7.07 14.74
CA ARG A 148 -11.93 8.49 14.80
C ARG A 148 -13.44 8.71 14.77
N GLU A 149 -14.17 7.83 15.43
CA GLU A 149 -15.64 7.83 15.42
C GLU A 149 -16.27 8.91 16.30
N LEU A 150 -15.47 9.61 17.13
CA LEU A 150 -15.94 10.52 18.17
C LEU A 150 -16.15 11.98 17.75
N LYS A 151 -15.99 12.36 16.47
CA LYS A 151 -16.00 13.77 16.05
C LYS A 151 -16.72 14.04 14.73
N TYR A 152 -17.74 13.27 14.38
CA TYR A 152 -18.35 13.36 13.05
C TYR A 152 -19.47 14.41 12.91
N ASP A 153 -20.07 14.87 13.99
CA ASP A 153 -21.33 15.62 13.90
C ASP A 153 -21.20 17.14 13.68
N SER A 154 -20.01 17.75 13.67
CA SER A 154 -19.88 19.21 13.66
C SER A 154 -18.80 19.83 12.78
N VAL A 155 -18.18 19.11 11.85
CA VAL A 155 -17.06 19.64 11.07
C VAL A 155 -17.54 20.34 9.81
N GLN A 156 -17.44 21.68 9.77
CA GLN A 156 -17.65 22.46 8.54
C GLN A 156 -16.42 22.35 7.63
N ILE A 157 -16.63 22.46 6.29
CA ILE A 157 -15.59 22.29 5.26
C ILE A 157 -14.36 23.20 5.47
N ASP A 158 -14.59 24.45 5.95
CA ASP A 158 -13.50 25.40 6.23
C ASP A 158 -12.66 24.98 7.44
N THR A 159 -13.26 24.29 8.40
CA THR A 159 -12.57 23.71 9.56
C THR A 159 -11.70 22.52 9.15
N LEU A 160 -12.10 21.75 8.13
CA LEU A 160 -11.28 20.65 7.59
C LEU A 160 -9.94 21.12 7.00
N LYS A 161 -9.91 22.27 6.30
CA LYS A 161 -8.65 22.87 5.81
C LYS A 161 -7.72 23.28 6.96
N GLN A 162 -8.27 23.86 8.02
CA GLN A 162 -7.50 24.25 9.21
C GLN A 162 -6.99 23.03 9.98
N ILE A 163 -7.78 21.97 10.02
CA ILE A 163 -7.50 20.70 10.69
C ILE A 163 -6.40 19.90 9.97
N GLN A 164 -6.43 19.82 8.64
CA GLN A 164 -5.37 19.18 7.85
C GLN A 164 -4.03 19.89 8.01
N ASN A 165 -4.02 21.21 8.02
CA ASN A 165 -2.80 22.01 8.19
C ASN A 165 -2.23 21.93 9.63
N SER A 166 -3.04 21.56 10.62
CA SER A 166 -2.60 21.43 12.02
C SER A 166 -2.16 20.02 12.42
N GLY A 167 -2.40 19.01 11.60
CA GLY A 167 -2.08 17.60 11.88
C GLY A 167 -2.80 16.96 13.08
N LYS A 168 -3.69 17.71 13.76
CA LYS A 168 -4.22 17.31 15.08
C LYS A 168 -5.58 16.62 15.09
N TYR A 169 -6.39 16.74 14.05
CA TYR A 169 -7.80 16.33 14.13
C TYR A 169 -8.16 15.01 13.43
N PHE A 170 -7.31 14.51 12.53
CA PHE A 170 -7.56 13.26 11.80
C PHE A 170 -6.52 12.15 12.09
N SER A 171 -5.61 12.36 13.02
CA SER A 171 -4.78 11.26 13.52
C SER A 171 -5.62 10.35 14.40
N ALA A 172 -5.64 9.05 14.09
CA ALA A 172 -6.12 8.06 15.02
C ALA A 172 -5.38 8.27 16.36
N ASN A 173 -6.10 8.24 17.47
CA ASN A 173 -5.45 8.25 18.77
C ASN A 173 -5.07 6.82 19.11
N THR A 174 -3.95 6.36 18.53
CA THR A 174 -3.44 5.01 18.71
C THR A 174 -3.07 4.71 20.16
N ASP A 175 -2.58 5.71 20.90
CA ASP A 175 -2.22 5.53 22.31
C ASP A 175 -3.46 5.28 23.16
N SER A 176 -4.54 6.08 22.96
CA SER A 176 -5.81 5.84 23.63
C SER A 176 -6.46 4.53 23.19
N ALA A 177 -6.38 4.18 21.91
CA ALA A 177 -6.90 2.91 21.41
C ALA A 177 -6.17 1.73 22.06
N ASN A 178 -4.83 1.76 22.07
CA ASN A 178 -4.02 0.74 22.71
C ASN A 178 -4.33 0.59 24.20
N PHE A 179 -4.39 1.72 24.93
CA PHE A 179 -4.78 1.71 26.35
C PHE A 179 -6.11 0.97 26.59
N TYR A 180 -7.14 1.26 25.80
CA TYR A 180 -8.43 0.59 25.97
C TYR A 180 -8.40 -0.88 25.53
N PHE A 181 -7.62 -1.27 24.51
CA PHE A 181 -7.49 -2.67 24.14
C PHE A 181 -6.74 -3.48 25.19
N GLU A 182 -5.70 -2.91 25.83
CA GLU A 182 -5.04 -3.50 26.98
C GLU A 182 -6.01 -3.66 28.16
N GLN A 183 -6.82 -2.61 28.47
CA GLN A 183 -7.86 -2.72 29.49
C GLN A 183 -8.88 -3.82 29.16
N ALA A 184 -9.23 -4.02 27.89
CA ALA A 184 -10.09 -5.12 27.49
C ALA A 184 -9.46 -6.48 27.80
N LEU A 185 -8.17 -6.66 27.49
CA LEU A 185 -7.42 -7.90 27.78
C LEU A 185 -7.30 -8.15 29.31
N ASP A 186 -6.93 -7.13 30.08
CA ASP A 186 -6.77 -7.20 31.53
C ASP A 186 -8.07 -7.61 32.23
N ASN A 187 -9.22 -7.24 31.63
CA ASN A 187 -10.55 -7.63 32.11
C ASN A 187 -11.10 -8.87 31.41
N ASN A 188 -10.25 -9.67 30.74
CA ASN A 188 -10.57 -10.94 30.07
C ASN A 188 -11.57 -10.82 28.91
N SER A 189 -11.62 -9.69 28.21
CA SER A 189 -12.34 -9.61 26.94
C SER A 189 -11.56 -10.26 25.81
N MET A 190 -12.17 -11.22 25.14
CA MET A 190 -11.58 -11.84 23.95
C MET A 190 -11.60 -10.89 22.73
N LEU A 191 -12.49 -9.86 22.72
CA LEU A 191 -12.47 -8.82 21.71
C LEU A 191 -11.25 -7.89 21.85
N GLY A 192 -10.62 -7.83 23.03
CA GLY A 192 -9.35 -7.14 23.23
C GLY A 192 -8.25 -7.66 22.28
N HIS A 193 -8.22 -8.97 22.06
CA HIS A 193 -7.30 -9.58 21.09
C HIS A 193 -7.51 -9.05 19.66
N LEU A 194 -8.76 -8.85 19.22
CA LEU A 194 -9.04 -8.23 17.91
C LEU A 194 -8.48 -6.81 17.85
N GLY A 195 -8.69 -6.00 18.92
CA GLY A 195 -8.19 -4.63 18.97
C GLY A 195 -6.67 -4.54 18.93
N VAL A 196 -5.98 -5.38 19.68
CA VAL A 196 -4.50 -5.46 19.65
C VAL A 196 -4.02 -5.87 18.25
N ALA A 197 -4.61 -6.92 17.65
CA ALA A 197 -4.25 -7.35 16.30
C ALA A 197 -4.43 -6.22 15.26
N GLU A 198 -5.52 -5.45 15.36
CA GLU A 198 -5.79 -4.32 14.46
C GLU A 198 -4.75 -3.18 14.54
N LEU A 199 -3.99 -3.07 15.65
CA LEU A 199 -2.90 -2.09 15.81
C LEU A 199 -1.51 -2.64 15.45
N MET A 200 -1.36 -3.93 15.30
CA MET A 200 -0.06 -4.56 15.05
C MET A 200 0.52 -4.17 13.70
N THR A 201 1.84 -3.94 13.67
CA THR A 201 2.60 -3.72 12.44
C THR A 201 3.31 -5.01 12.07
N LEU A 202 2.98 -5.61 10.94
CA LEU A 202 3.49 -6.92 10.53
C LEU A 202 4.84 -6.81 9.78
N ARG A 203 5.92 -6.52 10.49
CA ARG A 203 7.27 -6.35 9.90
C ARG A 203 8.07 -7.65 9.89
N THR A 204 7.91 -8.49 10.91
CA THR A 204 8.66 -9.72 11.10
C THR A 204 7.76 -10.96 11.00
N GLN A 205 8.35 -12.15 10.92
CA GLN A 205 7.58 -13.41 10.99
C GLN A 205 6.97 -13.64 12.39
N GLU A 206 7.61 -13.12 13.43
CA GLU A 206 7.10 -13.15 14.79
C GLU A 206 5.86 -12.28 14.92
N ASP A 207 5.89 -11.04 14.38
CA ASP A 207 4.71 -10.16 14.35
C ASP A 207 3.51 -10.85 13.67
N LYS A 208 3.76 -11.53 12.55
CA LYS A 208 2.72 -12.26 11.82
C LYS A 208 2.16 -13.43 12.62
N GLN A 209 3.01 -14.14 13.32
CA GLN A 209 2.59 -15.26 14.19
C GLN A 209 1.74 -14.75 15.34
N ASN A 210 2.18 -13.68 16.00
CA ASN A 210 1.45 -13.05 17.10
C ASN A 210 0.10 -12.49 16.62
N PHE A 211 0.07 -11.83 15.47
CA PHE A 211 -1.16 -11.35 14.84
C PHE A 211 -2.17 -12.49 14.63
N LEU A 212 -1.74 -13.60 14.04
CA LEU A 212 -2.60 -14.76 13.80
C LEU A 212 -3.11 -15.38 15.11
N GLU A 213 -2.29 -15.43 16.15
CA GLU A 213 -2.70 -15.93 17.47
C GLU A 213 -3.81 -15.06 18.08
N HIS A 214 -3.64 -13.73 18.04
CA HIS A 214 -4.66 -12.78 18.48
C HIS A 214 -5.95 -12.92 17.67
N MET A 215 -5.85 -12.97 16.34
CA MET A 215 -7.01 -13.13 15.47
C MET A 215 -7.76 -14.44 15.70
N HIS A 216 -7.06 -15.56 15.88
CA HIS A 216 -7.67 -16.85 16.20
C HIS A 216 -8.37 -16.83 17.55
N THR A 217 -7.78 -16.20 18.56
CA THR A 217 -8.37 -16.07 19.89
C THR A 217 -9.67 -15.28 19.84
N ALA A 218 -9.66 -14.12 19.17
CA ALA A 218 -10.86 -13.30 18.98
C ALA A 218 -11.95 -14.03 18.16
N ALA A 219 -11.56 -14.78 17.12
CA ALA A 219 -12.48 -15.48 16.23
C ALA A 219 -13.38 -16.48 16.97
N VAL A 220 -12.94 -17.05 18.09
CA VAL A 220 -13.75 -18.00 18.87
C VAL A 220 -15.01 -17.31 19.38
N VAL A 221 -14.88 -16.16 20.04
CA VAL A 221 -16.01 -15.42 20.60
C VAL A 221 -16.84 -14.75 19.50
N ILE A 222 -16.19 -14.18 18.49
CA ILE A 222 -16.87 -13.55 17.35
C ILE A 222 -17.78 -14.57 16.66
N ARG A 223 -17.32 -15.80 16.47
CA ARG A 223 -18.11 -16.87 15.85
C ARG A 223 -19.31 -17.27 16.71
N GLU A 224 -19.12 -17.42 18.03
CA GLU A 224 -20.19 -17.72 18.96
C GLU A 224 -21.27 -16.64 18.93
N LYS A 225 -20.89 -15.37 19.06
CA LYS A 225 -21.81 -14.23 19.03
C LYS A 225 -22.48 -14.02 17.68
N ALA A 226 -21.79 -14.27 16.57
CA ALA A 226 -22.38 -14.24 15.23
C ALA A 226 -23.47 -15.30 15.05
N VAL A 227 -23.29 -16.50 15.62
CA VAL A 227 -24.32 -17.56 15.62
C VAL A 227 -25.53 -17.15 16.47
N GLU A 228 -25.32 -16.48 17.60
CA GLU A 228 -26.39 -15.89 18.43
C GLU A 228 -27.15 -14.77 17.70
N GLY A 229 -26.61 -14.29 16.58
CA GLY A 229 -27.26 -13.29 15.73
C GLY A 229 -26.79 -11.86 15.99
N ASP A 230 -25.69 -11.68 16.69
CA ASP A 230 -25.09 -10.35 16.88
C ASP A 230 -24.68 -9.74 15.54
N ALA A 231 -25.14 -8.51 15.26
CA ALA A 231 -24.91 -7.86 13.97
C ALA A 231 -23.45 -7.46 13.78
N PHE A 232 -22.82 -6.91 14.84
CA PHE A 232 -21.42 -6.52 14.80
C PHE A 232 -20.52 -7.73 14.58
N CYS A 233 -20.73 -8.83 15.35
CA CYS A 233 -19.93 -10.06 15.20
C CYS A 233 -20.15 -10.73 13.84
N ASN A 234 -21.38 -10.68 13.28
CA ASN A 234 -21.63 -11.14 11.91
C ASN A 234 -20.81 -10.32 10.89
N ARG A 235 -20.72 -8.99 11.04
CA ARG A 235 -19.91 -8.15 10.16
C ARG A 235 -18.42 -8.45 10.29
N ILE A 236 -17.89 -8.56 11.52
CA ILE A 236 -16.48 -8.87 11.75
C ILE A 236 -16.13 -10.26 11.21
N LEU A 237 -16.96 -11.27 11.49
CA LEU A 237 -16.72 -12.62 10.97
C LEU A 237 -16.78 -12.66 9.45
N GLY A 238 -17.72 -11.93 8.84
CA GLY A 238 -17.76 -11.75 7.38
C GLY A 238 -16.50 -11.08 6.84
N SER A 239 -15.97 -10.06 7.53
CA SER A 239 -14.70 -9.43 7.16
C SER A 239 -13.53 -10.39 7.28
N MET A 240 -13.49 -11.24 8.32
CA MET A 240 -12.45 -12.27 8.50
C MET A 240 -12.45 -13.29 7.36
N TYR A 241 -13.61 -13.80 6.95
CA TYR A 241 -13.74 -14.68 5.78
C TYR A 241 -13.41 -13.96 4.47
N PHE A 242 -13.70 -12.67 4.37
CA PHE A 242 -13.40 -11.87 3.17
C PHE A 242 -11.89 -11.64 2.99
N THR A 243 -11.16 -11.43 4.07
CA THR A 243 -9.72 -11.14 4.07
C THR A 243 -8.85 -12.38 4.26
N GLY A 244 -9.40 -13.46 4.81
CA GLY A 244 -8.63 -14.63 5.25
C GLY A 244 -7.88 -14.42 6.58
N TYR A 245 -8.15 -13.32 7.30
CA TYR A 245 -7.51 -13.05 8.59
C TYR A 245 -8.26 -13.73 9.74
N GLY A 246 -7.59 -14.68 10.38
CA GLY A 246 -8.17 -15.48 11.47
C GLY A 246 -9.13 -16.58 11.03
N GLU A 247 -9.53 -16.60 9.77
CA GLU A 247 -10.36 -17.60 9.09
C GLU A 247 -9.81 -17.90 7.70
N LEU A 248 -10.24 -19.02 7.11
CA LEU A 248 -9.92 -19.32 5.71
C LEU A 248 -10.66 -18.35 4.79
N LEU A 249 -9.98 -17.86 3.76
CA LEU A 249 -10.59 -16.99 2.75
C LEU A 249 -11.78 -17.69 2.09
N ASP A 250 -12.98 -17.14 2.29
CA ASP A 250 -14.23 -17.63 1.68
C ASP A 250 -15.19 -16.46 1.46
N LYS A 251 -15.24 -15.97 0.22
CA LYS A 251 -16.05 -14.80 -0.13
C LYS A 251 -17.56 -15.10 -0.12
N GLU A 252 -17.99 -16.34 -0.31
CA GLU A 252 -19.40 -16.71 -0.22
C GLU A 252 -19.88 -16.71 1.24
N LEU A 253 -19.08 -17.27 2.14
CA LEU A 253 -19.35 -17.16 3.58
C LEU A 253 -19.30 -15.72 4.05
N ALA A 254 -18.33 -14.93 3.59
CA ALA A 254 -18.25 -13.50 3.88
C ALA A 254 -19.54 -12.78 3.49
N PHE A 255 -20.02 -12.98 2.25
CA PHE A 255 -21.27 -12.40 1.79
C PHE A 255 -22.46 -12.78 2.68
N ASN A 256 -22.56 -14.05 3.08
CA ASN A 256 -23.64 -14.52 3.94
C ASN A 256 -23.63 -13.84 5.30
N TYR A 257 -22.46 -13.71 5.95
CA TYR A 257 -22.34 -13.06 7.25
C TYR A 257 -22.59 -11.56 7.16
N ILE A 258 -22.01 -10.86 6.15
CA ILE A 258 -22.26 -9.42 5.92
C ILE A 258 -23.75 -9.17 5.63
N SER A 259 -24.39 -10.02 4.83
CA SER A 259 -25.84 -9.93 4.56
C SER A 259 -26.68 -10.08 5.83
N ARG A 260 -26.30 -10.98 6.75
CA ARG A 260 -26.96 -11.12 8.05
C ARG A 260 -26.80 -9.86 8.90
N ALA A 261 -25.59 -9.30 8.97
CA ALA A 261 -25.33 -8.06 9.70
C ALA A 261 -26.18 -6.91 9.13
N ALA A 262 -26.19 -6.73 7.81
CA ALA A 262 -26.99 -5.72 7.14
C ALA A 262 -28.51 -5.91 7.38
N SER A 263 -29.00 -7.15 7.38
CA SER A 263 -30.41 -7.45 7.66
C SER A 263 -30.82 -7.14 9.10
N LYS A 264 -29.86 -7.10 10.02
CA LYS A 264 -30.03 -6.74 11.44
C LYS A 264 -29.90 -5.24 11.70
N GLY A 265 -29.66 -4.43 10.67
CA GLY A 265 -29.57 -2.98 10.80
C GLY A 265 -28.17 -2.43 11.05
N ASP A 266 -27.10 -3.24 10.94
CA ASP A 266 -25.73 -2.73 11.05
C ASP A 266 -25.41 -1.82 9.84
N ALA A 267 -25.41 -0.52 10.06
CA ALA A 267 -25.31 0.47 8.99
C ALA A 267 -23.99 0.38 8.22
N VAL A 268 -22.87 0.04 8.89
CA VAL A 268 -21.57 -0.16 8.25
C VAL A 268 -21.60 -1.31 7.25
N SER A 269 -22.39 -2.36 7.53
CA SER A 269 -22.55 -3.49 6.62
C SER A 269 -23.25 -3.15 5.32
N TYR A 270 -24.02 -2.05 5.25
CA TYR A 270 -24.70 -1.63 4.01
C TYR A 270 -23.70 -1.28 2.91
N CYS A 271 -22.68 -0.49 3.24
CA CYS A 271 -21.63 -0.15 2.28
C CYS A 271 -20.80 -1.37 1.88
N PHE A 272 -20.44 -2.22 2.85
CA PHE A 272 -19.68 -3.44 2.57
C PHE A 272 -20.45 -4.37 1.63
N LEU A 273 -21.73 -4.63 1.92
CA LEU A 273 -22.59 -5.49 1.08
C LEU A 273 -22.79 -4.91 -0.33
N ALA A 274 -22.91 -3.58 -0.42
CA ALA A 274 -22.98 -2.90 -1.70
C ALA A 274 -21.70 -3.11 -2.53
N ASN A 275 -20.53 -3.00 -1.92
CA ASN A 275 -19.25 -3.24 -2.58
C ASN A 275 -19.14 -4.70 -3.07
N MET A 276 -19.59 -5.68 -2.27
CA MET A 276 -19.63 -7.09 -2.70
C MET A 276 -20.52 -7.28 -3.94
N TYR A 277 -21.66 -6.60 -4.03
CA TYR A 277 -22.49 -6.63 -5.25
C TYR A 277 -21.84 -5.89 -6.43
N LEU A 278 -21.12 -4.78 -6.20
CA LEU A 278 -20.44 -4.04 -7.28
C LEU A 278 -19.31 -4.87 -7.91
N GLU A 279 -18.62 -5.66 -7.10
CA GLU A 279 -17.47 -6.43 -7.55
C GLU A 279 -17.80 -7.88 -7.91
N GLY A 280 -18.90 -8.41 -7.40
CA GLY A 280 -19.25 -9.81 -7.55
C GLY A 280 -18.50 -10.72 -6.57
N ASP A 281 -18.14 -10.17 -5.39
CA ASP A 281 -17.39 -10.87 -4.36
C ASP A 281 -18.32 -11.77 -3.52
N GLY A 282 -18.21 -13.08 -3.72
CA GLY A 282 -19.06 -14.08 -3.07
C GLY A 282 -20.53 -14.03 -3.48
N VAL A 283 -20.88 -13.20 -4.46
CA VAL A 283 -22.21 -13.03 -5.01
C VAL A 283 -22.14 -12.61 -6.47
N LYS A 284 -23.17 -12.88 -7.25
CA LYS A 284 -23.24 -12.36 -8.62
C LYS A 284 -23.29 -10.83 -8.61
N LYS A 285 -22.47 -10.21 -9.45
CA LYS A 285 -22.44 -8.75 -9.64
C LYS A 285 -23.82 -8.20 -9.97
N ASP A 286 -24.23 -7.14 -9.24
CA ASP A 286 -25.54 -6.52 -9.36
C ASP A 286 -25.50 -5.06 -8.89
N ASN A 287 -25.32 -4.14 -9.85
CA ASN A 287 -25.20 -2.71 -9.57
C ASN A 287 -26.49 -2.12 -8.96
N GLU A 288 -27.66 -2.64 -9.32
CA GLU A 288 -28.93 -2.15 -8.81
C GLU A 288 -29.08 -2.47 -7.31
N LYS A 289 -28.79 -3.71 -6.93
CA LYS A 289 -28.77 -4.09 -5.50
C LYS A 289 -27.73 -3.31 -4.72
N ALA A 290 -26.55 -3.10 -5.29
CA ALA A 290 -25.50 -2.29 -4.66
C ALA A 290 -26.00 -0.88 -4.35
N VAL A 291 -26.59 -0.21 -5.32
CA VAL A 291 -27.15 1.14 -5.14
C VAL A 291 -28.27 1.17 -4.08
N ASN A 292 -29.12 0.16 -4.05
CA ASN A 292 -30.18 0.07 -3.05
C ASN A 292 -29.60 -0.06 -1.63
N TRP A 293 -28.50 -0.80 -1.45
CA TRP A 293 -27.80 -0.89 -0.17
C TRP A 293 -27.06 0.41 0.17
N LEU A 294 -26.39 1.05 -0.81
CA LEU A 294 -25.77 2.36 -0.60
C LEU A 294 -26.78 3.42 -0.17
N LYS A 295 -27.97 3.45 -0.79
CA LYS A 295 -29.04 4.38 -0.37
C LYS A 295 -29.47 4.17 1.09
N LYS A 296 -29.50 2.92 1.58
CA LYS A 296 -29.75 2.64 3.00
C LYS A 296 -28.63 3.17 3.88
N GLY A 297 -27.36 2.98 3.48
CA GLY A 297 -26.21 3.54 4.17
C GLY A 297 -26.22 5.06 4.21
N VAL A 298 -26.54 5.71 3.09
CA VAL A 298 -26.71 7.16 3.00
C VAL A 298 -27.82 7.65 3.95
N ALA A 299 -28.96 6.95 3.99
CA ALA A 299 -30.04 7.28 4.91
C ALA A 299 -29.65 7.12 6.40
N ALA A 300 -28.78 6.17 6.72
CA ALA A 300 -28.20 6.00 8.04
C ALA A 300 -27.10 7.04 8.36
N GLY A 301 -26.66 7.84 7.38
CA GLY A 301 -25.59 8.82 7.54
C GLY A 301 -24.18 8.22 7.45
N ASP A 302 -24.05 7.03 6.87
CA ASP A 302 -22.75 6.38 6.70
C ASP A 302 -21.90 7.15 5.67
N ARG A 303 -20.75 7.63 6.13
CA ARG A 303 -19.80 8.42 5.32
C ARG A 303 -19.23 7.64 4.15
N GLU A 304 -19.00 6.33 4.31
CA GLU A 304 -18.44 5.50 3.25
C GLU A 304 -19.49 5.19 2.17
N ALA A 305 -20.75 5.01 2.56
CA ALA A 305 -21.86 4.88 1.62
C ALA A 305 -22.08 6.18 0.81
N LEU A 306 -21.99 7.35 1.47
CA LEU A 306 -22.03 8.65 0.81
C LEU A 306 -20.89 8.80 -0.20
N TYR A 307 -19.67 8.47 0.21
CA TYR A 307 -18.49 8.53 -0.64
C TYR A 307 -18.61 7.57 -1.84
N THR A 308 -18.94 6.31 -1.59
CA THR A 308 -19.05 5.28 -2.64
C THR A 308 -20.15 5.62 -3.65
N LEU A 309 -21.30 6.07 -3.19
CA LEU A 309 -22.38 6.51 -4.09
C LEU A 309 -21.93 7.72 -4.93
N GLY A 310 -21.17 8.65 -4.33
CA GLY A 310 -20.56 9.77 -5.04
C GLY A 310 -19.63 9.32 -6.17
N LEU A 311 -18.79 8.31 -5.92
CA LEU A 311 -17.93 7.71 -6.95
C LEU A 311 -18.74 7.11 -8.11
N LEU A 312 -19.84 6.40 -7.81
CA LEU A 312 -20.69 5.80 -8.85
C LEU A 312 -21.33 6.86 -9.75
N TYR A 313 -21.73 8.01 -9.19
CA TYR A 313 -22.22 9.15 -9.98
C TYR A 313 -21.09 9.82 -10.78
N GLU A 314 -19.91 10.01 -10.20
CA GLU A 314 -18.76 10.58 -10.89
C GLU A 314 -18.31 9.74 -12.08
N GLU A 315 -18.28 8.41 -11.91
CA GLU A 315 -17.81 7.46 -12.93
C GLU A 315 -18.86 7.17 -14.00
N GLY A 316 -20.11 7.55 -13.79
CA GLY A 316 -21.20 7.21 -14.70
C GLY A 316 -21.58 5.71 -14.65
N THR A 317 -21.24 5.00 -13.58
CA THR A 317 -21.61 3.59 -13.40
C THR A 317 -23.14 3.38 -13.35
N LEU A 318 -23.88 4.44 -13.00
CA LEU A 318 -25.35 4.46 -12.90
C LEU A 318 -26.04 5.06 -14.14
N GLY A 319 -25.31 5.31 -15.21
CA GLY A 319 -25.73 6.01 -16.41
C GLY A 319 -24.70 7.04 -16.83
N GLU A 320 -25.14 8.20 -17.32
CA GLU A 320 -24.22 9.30 -17.59
C GLU A 320 -23.62 9.88 -16.30
N PRO A 321 -22.31 10.30 -16.31
CA PRO A 321 -21.68 10.91 -15.15
C PRO A 321 -22.47 12.12 -14.64
N ASN A 322 -22.76 12.17 -13.35
CA ASN A 322 -23.42 13.29 -12.70
C ASN A 322 -22.48 13.90 -11.62
N LEU A 323 -21.65 14.84 -12.09
CA LEU A 323 -20.63 15.47 -11.23
C LEU A 323 -21.23 16.35 -10.12
N ASP A 324 -22.43 16.91 -10.33
CA ASP A 324 -23.06 17.76 -9.33
C ASP A 324 -23.63 16.94 -8.17
N GLU A 325 -24.25 15.80 -8.46
CA GLU A 325 -24.70 14.87 -7.41
C GLU A 325 -23.50 14.23 -6.70
N ALA A 326 -22.43 13.89 -7.42
CA ALA A 326 -21.18 13.41 -6.83
C ALA A 326 -20.61 14.44 -5.83
N ARG A 327 -20.50 15.73 -6.22
CA ARG A 327 -20.03 16.80 -5.34
C ARG A 327 -20.90 16.98 -4.10
N LYS A 328 -22.22 16.87 -4.24
CA LYS A 328 -23.16 16.97 -3.13
C LYS A 328 -22.96 15.82 -2.14
N LEU A 329 -22.82 14.59 -2.63
CA LEU A 329 -22.55 13.41 -1.81
C LEU A 329 -21.19 13.48 -1.13
N TYR A 330 -20.15 13.94 -1.82
CA TYR A 330 -18.83 14.13 -1.20
C TYR A 330 -18.87 15.20 -0.09
N ARG A 331 -19.55 16.34 -0.29
CA ARG A 331 -19.73 17.34 0.78
C ARG A 331 -20.46 16.75 1.98
N ALA A 332 -21.50 15.95 1.75
CA ALA A 332 -22.20 15.26 2.82
C ALA A 332 -21.29 14.23 3.53
N ALA A 333 -20.48 13.46 2.81
CA ALA A 333 -19.50 12.53 3.38
C ALA A 333 -18.43 13.28 4.20
N ILE A 334 -17.95 14.44 3.72
CA ILE A 334 -16.99 15.30 4.41
C ILE A 334 -17.58 15.80 5.73
N SER A 335 -18.84 16.23 5.75
CA SER A 335 -19.52 16.67 6.99
C SER A 335 -19.63 15.55 8.02
N LYS A 336 -19.48 14.29 7.60
CA LYS A 336 -19.41 13.08 8.44
C LYS A 336 -17.96 12.61 8.67
N GLY A 337 -16.95 13.42 8.30
CA GLY A 337 -15.55 13.13 8.53
C GLY A 337 -14.89 12.19 7.52
N SER A 338 -15.41 12.04 6.30
CA SER A 338 -14.76 11.27 5.25
C SER A 338 -13.57 12.02 4.65
N ILE A 339 -12.37 11.53 4.92
CA ILE A 339 -11.13 12.04 4.33
C ILE A 339 -11.09 11.68 2.84
N ASN A 340 -11.54 10.47 2.49
CA ASN A 340 -11.56 10.02 1.10
C ASN A 340 -12.42 10.93 0.22
N ALA A 341 -13.59 11.33 0.72
CA ALA A 341 -14.47 12.26 0.01
C ALA A 341 -13.85 13.67 -0.12
N TYR A 342 -13.11 14.12 0.92
CA TYR A 342 -12.40 15.39 0.86
C TYR A 342 -11.31 15.37 -0.22
N GLU A 343 -10.45 14.36 -0.23
CA GLU A 343 -9.41 14.22 -1.24
C GLU A 343 -10.00 14.06 -2.66
N GLN A 344 -11.12 13.34 -2.78
CA GLN A 344 -11.80 13.18 -4.07
C GLN A 344 -12.41 14.49 -4.57
N LEU A 345 -13.09 15.23 -3.69
CA LEU A 345 -13.66 16.53 -4.05
C LEU A 345 -12.57 17.53 -4.45
N LYS A 346 -11.47 17.55 -3.72
CA LYS A 346 -10.28 18.32 -4.02
C LYS A 346 -9.69 17.92 -5.37
N TYR A 347 -9.53 16.60 -5.61
CA TYR A 347 -9.10 16.10 -6.92
C TYR A 347 -10.05 16.51 -8.04
N MET A 348 -11.37 16.47 -7.84
CA MET A 348 -12.34 16.92 -8.85
C MET A 348 -12.15 18.39 -9.26
N ASN A 349 -11.74 19.25 -8.33
CA ASN A 349 -11.52 20.67 -8.55
C ASN A 349 -10.18 21.00 -9.23
N GLN A 350 -9.25 20.04 -9.29
CA GLN A 350 -7.97 20.23 -9.98
C GLN A 350 -8.17 20.34 -11.50
N THR A 351 -7.31 21.13 -12.16
CA THR A 351 -7.25 21.18 -13.62
C THR A 351 -6.79 19.83 -14.20
N PRO A 352 -7.05 19.55 -15.49
CA PRO A 352 -6.52 18.34 -16.12
C PRO A 352 -5.00 18.20 -15.97
N ASP A 353 -4.25 19.28 -16.05
CA ASP A 353 -2.80 19.32 -15.87
C ASP A 353 -2.38 18.93 -14.45
N GLN A 354 -3.04 19.52 -13.43
CA GLN A 354 -2.80 19.16 -12.03
C GLN A 354 -3.14 17.70 -11.75
N LYS A 355 -4.27 17.21 -12.31
CA LYS A 355 -4.66 15.78 -12.22
C LYS A 355 -3.62 14.85 -12.84
N LEU A 356 -3.00 15.27 -13.95
CA LEU A 356 -1.94 14.51 -14.58
C LEU A 356 -0.70 14.41 -13.70
N VAL A 357 -0.30 15.50 -13.05
CA VAL A 357 0.82 15.51 -12.10
C VAL A 357 0.53 14.61 -10.90
N ILE A 358 -0.67 14.72 -10.31
CA ILE A 358 -1.09 13.82 -9.20
C ILE A 358 -1.03 12.35 -9.64
N ALA A 359 -1.56 12.03 -10.81
CA ALA A 359 -1.56 10.67 -11.34
C ALA A 359 -0.14 10.12 -11.56
N ALA A 360 0.80 10.97 -11.98
CA ALA A 360 2.21 10.60 -12.14
C ALA A 360 2.91 10.37 -10.80
N ILE A 361 2.68 11.23 -9.80
CA ILE A 361 3.24 11.09 -8.43
C ILE A 361 2.70 9.81 -7.77
N THR A 362 1.38 9.58 -7.86
CA THR A 362 0.73 8.39 -7.28
C THR A 362 0.88 7.14 -8.13
N ARG A 363 1.52 7.25 -9.31
CA ARG A 363 1.72 6.17 -10.27
C ARG A 363 0.42 5.44 -10.63
N ASN A 364 -0.67 6.20 -10.80
CA ASN A 364 -1.98 5.66 -11.12
C ASN A 364 -2.26 5.75 -12.63
N PRO A 365 -2.14 4.64 -13.39
CA PRO A 365 -2.26 4.67 -14.84
C PRO A 365 -3.67 5.00 -15.34
N ASP A 366 -4.71 4.68 -14.56
CA ASP A 366 -6.09 5.00 -14.93
C ASP A 366 -6.39 6.49 -14.73
N MET A 367 -5.93 7.08 -13.61
CA MET A 367 -6.02 8.52 -13.41
C MET A 367 -5.23 9.28 -14.47
N LEU A 368 -4.02 8.80 -14.82
CA LEU A 368 -3.19 9.36 -15.89
C LEU A 368 -3.93 9.36 -17.22
N LYS A 369 -4.50 8.22 -17.61
CA LYS A 369 -5.29 8.08 -18.84
C LYS A 369 -6.48 9.04 -18.86
N ARG A 370 -7.22 9.16 -17.75
CA ARG A 370 -8.35 10.10 -17.62
C ARG A 370 -7.92 11.56 -17.78
N ALA A 371 -6.84 11.97 -17.11
CA ALA A 371 -6.31 13.32 -17.23
C ALA A 371 -5.88 13.67 -18.66
N ILE A 372 -5.16 12.76 -19.34
CA ILE A 372 -4.76 12.92 -20.74
C ILE A 372 -6.00 13.01 -21.64
N THR A 373 -7.02 12.16 -21.43
CA THR A 373 -8.27 12.21 -22.21
C THR A 373 -9.03 13.52 -22.00
N ALA A 374 -8.93 14.11 -20.80
CA ALA A 374 -9.49 15.42 -20.47
C ALA A 374 -8.67 16.60 -21.03
N GLY A 375 -7.62 16.35 -21.80
CA GLY A 375 -6.83 17.38 -22.49
C GLY A 375 -5.62 17.89 -21.70
N ALA A 376 -5.14 17.15 -20.70
CA ALA A 376 -3.93 17.55 -19.98
C ALA A 376 -2.70 17.62 -20.89
N ASN A 377 -1.89 18.65 -20.69
CA ASN A 377 -0.58 18.77 -21.34
C ASN A 377 0.40 17.79 -20.69
N VAL A 378 0.92 16.82 -21.45
CA VAL A 378 1.85 15.78 -20.96
C VAL A 378 3.20 16.33 -20.46
N ASN A 379 3.53 17.56 -20.84
CA ASN A 379 4.75 18.26 -20.43
C ASN A 379 4.47 19.38 -19.41
N THR A 380 3.29 19.36 -18.79
CA THR A 380 2.92 20.34 -17.76
C THR A 380 3.89 20.30 -16.59
N VAL A 381 4.08 21.45 -15.95
CA VAL A 381 4.74 21.60 -14.64
C VAL A 381 3.76 22.19 -13.62
N ALA A 382 2.46 21.97 -13.85
CA ALA A 382 1.41 22.43 -12.96
C ALA A 382 1.60 21.88 -11.54
N ILE A 383 1.39 22.74 -10.54
CA ILE A 383 1.48 22.37 -9.13
C ILE A 383 0.05 22.12 -8.63
N PRO A 384 -0.28 20.90 -8.15
CA PRO A 384 -1.55 20.67 -7.47
C PRO A 384 -1.63 21.47 -6.17
N ASP A 385 -2.83 21.93 -5.80
CA ASP A 385 -3.06 22.92 -4.74
C ASP A 385 -2.45 22.57 -3.37
N ASP A 386 -2.19 21.30 -3.08
CA ASP A 386 -1.72 20.86 -1.76
C ASP A 386 -0.32 20.24 -1.74
N PHE A 387 0.35 20.20 -2.88
CA PHE A 387 1.70 19.60 -2.94
C PHE A 387 2.81 20.58 -2.57
N GLY A 388 2.48 21.78 -2.08
CA GLY A 388 3.46 22.82 -1.79
C GLY A 388 4.19 23.34 -3.03
N THR A 389 5.13 24.25 -2.83
CA THR A 389 5.87 24.90 -3.94
C THR A 389 7.08 24.09 -4.43
N ASP A 390 7.45 22.99 -3.77
CA ASP A 390 8.71 22.28 -4.03
C ASP A 390 8.57 21.05 -4.96
N LEU A 391 7.75 21.15 -6.00
CA LEU A 391 7.75 20.16 -7.08
C LEU A 391 8.86 20.42 -8.13
N ARG A 392 9.77 21.35 -7.88
CA ARG A 392 10.98 21.65 -8.67
C ARG A 392 10.73 21.78 -10.17
N LYS A 393 9.54 22.22 -10.59
CA LYS A 393 9.10 22.29 -11.99
C LYS A 393 9.27 20.96 -12.74
N ARG A 394 9.00 19.86 -12.08
CA ARG A 394 9.08 18.52 -12.69
C ARG A 394 7.86 18.22 -13.54
N THR A 395 8.12 17.62 -14.72
CA THR A 395 7.06 17.11 -15.59
C THR A 395 6.45 15.81 -15.03
N PRO A 396 5.25 15.38 -15.48
CA PRO A 396 4.68 14.08 -15.11
C PRO A 396 5.63 12.91 -15.36
N LEU A 397 6.42 12.96 -16.46
CA LEU A 397 7.43 11.96 -16.76
C LEU A 397 8.49 11.85 -15.66
N MET A 398 8.98 13.00 -15.18
CA MET A 398 9.97 13.08 -14.11
C MET A 398 9.42 12.55 -12.78
N HIS A 399 8.17 12.90 -12.45
CA HIS A 399 7.52 12.37 -11.24
C HIS A 399 7.33 10.86 -11.28
N THR A 400 7.04 10.29 -12.47
CA THR A 400 6.88 8.85 -12.63
C THR A 400 8.18 8.10 -12.35
N VAL A 401 9.33 8.61 -12.78
CA VAL A 401 10.63 7.91 -12.63
C VAL A 401 11.29 8.16 -11.28
N TYR A 402 11.01 9.26 -10.62
CA TYR A 402 11.64 9.64 -9.34
C TYR A 402 11.02 8.89 -8.16
N ILE A 403 11.85 8.24 -7.33
CA ILE A 403 11.45 7.65 -6.06
C ILE A 403 12.07 8.47 -4.93
N PRO A 404 11.26 9.20 -4.14
CA PRO A 404 11.78 9.86 -2.95
C PRO A 404 12.11 8.85 -1.85
N LEU A 405 13.15 9.14 -1.06
CA LEU A 405 13.64 8.34 0.08
C LEU A 405 12.55 7.95 1.09
N LEU A 406 11.55 8.81 1.27
CA LEU A 406 10.50 8.64 2.28
C LEU A 406 9.52 7.47 2.00
N LEU A 407 9.56 6.87 0.82
CA LEU A 407 8.66 5.74 0.50
C LEU A 407 9.07 4.44 1.20
N GLU A 408 10.35 4.24 1.51
CA GLU A 408 10.81 3.04 2.22
C GLU A 408 10.42 3.06 3.72
N GLU A 409 10.40 4.24 4.35
CA GLU A 409 10.05 4.39 5.76
C GLU A 409 8.56 4.22 6.05
N ASN A 410 7.70 4.45 5.05
CA ASN A 410 6.25 4.42 5.21
C ASN A 410 5.59 3.10 4.80
N GLY A 411 6.37 2.04 4.49
CA GLY A 411 5.84 0.72 4.16
C GLY A 411 5.00 0.68 2.86
N VAL A 412 5.24 1.63 1.94
CA VAL A 412 4.58 1.63 0.62
C VAL A 412 5.08 0.44 -0.18
N VAL A 413 4.19 -0.47 -0.56
CA VAL A 413 4.52 -1.60 -1.41
C VAL A 413 4.96 -1.08 -2.78
N TYR A 414 6.17 -1.46 -3.16
CA TYR A 414 6.74 -1.10 -4.44
C TYR A 414 6.19 -2.02 -5.54
N GLU A 415 5.52 -1.44 -6.54
CA GLU A 415 4.96 -2.16 -7.70
C GLU A 415 5.68 -1.76 -9.00
N PRO A 416 6.70 -2.52 -9.42
CA PRO A 416 7.52 -2.22 -10.60
C PRO A 416 6.70 -2.06 -11.89
N GLU A 417 5.75 -2.98 -12.15
CA GLU A 417 4.95 -3.00 -13.37
C GLU A 417 4.11 -1.72 -13.57
N VAL A 418 3.62 -1.14 -12.49
CA VAL A 418 2.79 0.07 -12.53
C VAL A 418 3.60 1.28 -13.01
N ARG A 419 4.85 1.41 -12.56
CA ARG A 419 5.74 2.50 -12.94
C ARG A 419 6.14 2.43 -14.41
N VAL A 420 6.51 1.24 -14.89
CA VAL A 420 6.81 0.99 -16.31
C VAL A 420 5.58 1.28 -17.18
N HIS A 421 4.39 0.85 -16.73
CA HIS A 421 3.16 1.09 -17.47
C HIS A 421 2.81 2.58 -17.56
N THR A 422 2.91 3.31 -16.43
CA THR A 422 2.67 4.77 -16.38
C THR A 422 3.64 5.52 -17.28
N LEU A 423 4.94 5.19 -17.23
CA LEU A 423 5.95 5.75 -18.12
C LEU A 423 5.59 5.52 -19.60
N SER A 424 5.24 4.28 -19.96
CA SER A 424 4.88 3.92 -21.33
C SER A 424 3.69 4.73 -21.86
N GLN A 425 2.69 5.04 -21.02
CA GLN A 425 1.56 5.88 -21.43
C GLN A 425 2.00 7.31 -21.77
N LEU A 426 2.86 7.93 -20.94
CA LEU A 426 3.39 9.27 -21.18
C LEU A 426 4.26 9.33 -22.44
N LEU A 427 5.15 8.35 -22.62
CA LEU A 427 6.01 8.28 -23.80
C LEU A 427 5.22 8.10 -25.11
N LYS A 428 4.16 7.29 -25.11
CA LYS A 428 3.22 7.15 -26.25
C LYS A 428 2.54 8.48 -26.61
N LYS A 429 2.40 9.39 -25.65
CA LYS A 429 1.84 10.73 -25.86
C LYS A 429 2.90 11.79 -26.13
N LYS A 430 4.13 11.36 -26.45
CA LYS A 430 5.27 12.23 -26.81
C LYS A 430 5.69 13.17 -25.68
N ALA A 431 5.67 12.67 -24.43
CA ALA A 431 6.27 13.42 -23.32
C ALA A 431 7.74 13.72 -23.63
N ASP A 432 8.17 14.95 -23.33
CA ASP A 432 9.53 15.41 -23.55
C ASP A 432 10.48 14.71 -22.55
N VAL A 433 11.29 13.79 -23.05
CA VAL A 433 12.23 13.02 -22.25
C VAL A 433 13.45 13.82 -21.82
N ASN A 434 13.72 14.95 -22.49
CA ASN A 434 14.87 15.83 -22.26
C ASN A 434 14.49 17.13 -21.54
N ALA A 435 13.22 17.30 -21.15
CA ALA A 435 12.81 18.41 -20.31
C ALA A 435 13.70 18.47 -19.05
N LYS A 436 13.94 19.68 -18.55
CA LYS A 436 14.77 19.93 -17.38
C LYS A 436 13.92 20.47 -16.23
N ASP A 437 14.14 19.94 -15.01
CA ASP A 437 13.57 20.49 -13.79
C ASP A 437 14.33 21.77 -13.35
N GLN A 438 13.99 22.30 -12.17
CA GLN A 438 14.61 23.51 -11.63
C GLN A 438 16.12 23.36 -11.38
N ASP A 439 16.60 22.14 -11.13
CA ASP A 439 18.00 21.81 -10.93
C ASP A 439 18.71 21.43 -12.25
N GLY A 440 18.08 21.64 -13.38
CA GLY A 440 18.59 21.25 -14.71
C GLY A 440 18.56 19.74 -14.99
N ARG A 441 17.91 18.95 -14.13
CA ARG A 441 17.87 17.48 -14.21
C ARG A 441 16.80 17.03 -15.18
N THR A 442 17.14 16.07 -16.03
CA THR A 442 16.19 15.36 -16.89
C THR A 442 15.60 14.14 -16.17
N ALA A 443 14.58 13.50 -16.77
CA ALA A 443 14.03 12.26 -16.27
C ALA A 443 15.13 11.18 -16.07
N LEU A 444 16.13 11.13 -16.94
CA LEU A 444 17.25 10.18 -16.84
C LEU A 444 18.12 10.46 -15.60
N HIS A 445 18.46 11.73 -15.31
CA HIS A 445 19.16 12.12 -14.08
C HIS A 445 18.40 11.70 -12.83
N LEU A 446 17.08 11.95 -12.79
CA LEU A 446 16.23 11.64 -11.65
C LEU A 446 16.08 10.12 -11.43
N LEU A 447 16.03 9.34 -12.52
CA LEU A 447 15.93 7.90 -12.46
C LEU A 447 17.18 7.28 -11.81
N VAL A 448 18.37 7.73 -12.19
CA VAL A 448 19.63 7.17 -11.67
C VAL A 448 20.04 7.73 -10.30
N SER A 449 19.50 8.88 -9.89
CA SER A 449 19.76 9.50 -8.59
C SER A 449 18.81 9.05 -7.48
N GLY A 450 17.74 8.34 -7.82
CA GLY A 450 16.71 7.92 -6.87
C GLY A 450 17.18 6.86 -5.88
N THR A 451 16.38 6.66 -4.84
CA THR A 451 16.60 5.59 -3.85
C THR A 451 16.60 4.23 -4.52
N LYS A 452 17.60 3.42 -4.21
CA LYS A 452 17.70 2.05 -4.69
C LYS A 452 17.17 1.07 -3.64
N VAL A 453 16.17 0.31 -4.03
CA VAL A 453 15.67 -0.82 -3.23
C VAL A 453 16.55 -2.04 -3.52
N LYS A 454 17.05 -2.72 -2.49
CA LYS A 454 17.83 -3.96 -2.66
C LYS A 454 16.92 -5.11 -3.08
N SER A 455 16.61 -5.18 -4.36
CA SER A 455 15.77 -6.22 -4.95
C SER A 455 16.14 -6.43 -6.42
N GLU A 456 16.30 -7.67 -6.85
CA GLU A 456 16.55 -8.00 -8.27
C GLU A 456 15.44 -7.48 -9.19
N LEU A 457 14.19 -7.47 -8.71
CA LEU A 457 13.05 -6.92 -9.45
C LEU A 457 13.19 -5.41 -9.66
N PHE A 458 13.72 -4.70 -8.66
CA PHE A 458 13.95 -3.27 -8.76
C PHE A 458 15.05 -2.96 -9.78
N GLU A 459 16.17 -3.68 -9.75
CA GLU A 459 17.27 -3.51 -10.70
C GLU A 459 16.81 -3.75 -12.12
N LEU A 460 16.03 -4.80 -12.34
CA LEU A 460 15.47 -5.12 -13.66
C LEU A 460 14.54 -4.02 -14.16
N GLU A 461 13.70 -3.47 -13.28
CA GLU A 461 12.82 -2.35 -13.61
C GLU A 461 13.61 -1.09 -13.96
N GLN A 462 14.65 -0.74 -13.17
CA GLN A 462 15.49 0.41 -13.45
C GLN A 462 16.08 0.33 -14.87
N VAL A 463 16.61 -0.82 -15.24
CA VAL A 463 17.13 -1.07 -16.60
C VAL A 463 16.01 -0.89 -17.65
N GLN A 464 14.82 -1.42 -17.41
CA GLN A 464 13.68 -1.26 -18.34
C GLN A 464 13.25 0.21 -18.51
N LEU A 465 13.28 0.99 -17.44
CA LEU A 465 12.96 2.41 -17.48
C LEU A 465 14.03 3.22 -18.23
N ILE A 466 15.32 2.93 -17.98
CA ILE A 466 16.45 3.52 -18.72
C ILE A 466 16.31 3.21 -20.22
N ASP A 467 16.15 1.94 -20.59
CA ASP A 467 15.98 1.51 -21.98
C ASP A 467 14.77 2.20 -22.63
N SER A 468 13.68 2.36 -21.89
CA SER A 468 12.48 3.04 -22.40
C SER A 468 12.72 4.52 -22.67
N LEU A 469 13.41 5.24 -21.79
CA LEU A 469 13.76 6.65 -21.98
C LEU A 469 14.73 6.82 -23.16
N LEU A 470 15.79 6.02 -23.21
CA LEU A 470 16.81 6.08 -24.28
C LEU A 470 16.19 5.77 -25.65
N LYS A 471 15.32 4.76 -25.74
CA LYS A 471 14.59 4.41 -26.98
C LYS A 471 13.71 5.55 -27.48
N HIS A 472 13.23 6.43 -26.59
CA HIS A 472 12.41 7.58 -26.95
C HIS A 472 13.23 8.88 -27.09
N GLY A 473 14.56 8.78 -27.15
CA GLY A 473 15.45 9.90 -27.47
C GLY A 473 15.96 10.68 -26.26
N ALA A 474 15.97 10.07 -25.06
CA ALA A 474 16.67 10.68 -23.94
C ALA A 474 18.16 10.78 -24.25
N ASP A 475 18.72 11.99 -24.13
CA ASP A 475 20.15 12.26 -24.33
C ASP A 475 20.91 12.04 -23.02
N PRO A 476 21.78 11.01 -22.93
CA PRO A 476 22.54 10.72 -21.72
C PRO A 476 23.65 11.72 -21.42
N ASN A 477 23.94 12.64 -22.36
CA ASN A 477 25.01 13.64 -22.26
C ASN A 477 24.52 15.02 -21.81
N LEU A 478 23.23 15.22 -21.58
CA LEU A 478 22.74 16.44 -20.99
C LEU A 478 23.31 16.63 -19.58
N LYS A 479 23.63 17.88 -19.27
CA LYS A 479 24.16 18.26 -17.97
C LYS A 479 23.08 18.91 -17.11
N ASP A 480 23.08 18.60 -15.81
CA ASP A 480 22.31 19.31 -14.79
C ASP A 480 22.96 20.66 -14.41
N ALA A 481 22.45 21.34 -13.37
CA ALA A 481 22.97 22.62 -12.91
C ALA A 481 24.41 22.53 -12.36
N ASP A 482 24.81 21.37 -11.85
CA ASP A 482 26.18 21.11 -11.34
C ASP A 482 27.12 20.66 -12.47
N GLY A 483 26.65 20.61 -13.69
CA GLY A 483 27.39 20.16 -14.87
C GLY A 483 27.53 18.64 -14.98
N ASN A 484 26.85 17.87 -14.15
CA ASN A 484 26.90 16.42 -14.19
C ASN A 484 25.98 15.86 -15.27
N THR A 485 26.45 14.86 -15.99
CA THR A 485 25.62 13.96 -16.81
C THR A 485 24.89 12.94 -15.94
N ALA A 486 23.97 12.17 -16.50
CA ALA A 486 23.30 11.09 -15.77
C ALA A 486 24.28 10.12 -15.09
N ILE A 487 25.40 9.78 -15.73
CA ILE A 487 26.47 8.95 -15.12
C ILE A 487 27.11 9.69 -13.94
N GLY A 488 27.42 10.98 -14.09
CA GLY A 488 28.01 11.79 -13.02
C GLY A 488 27.11 11.86 -11.80
N VAL A 489 25.81 12.13 -11.99
CA VAL A 489 24.82 12.15 -10.90
C VAL A 489 24.72 10.80 -10.19
N ALA A 490 24.71 9.71 -10.93
CA ALA A 490 24.64 8.36 -10.38
C ALA A 490 25.86 7.99 -9.52
N LEU A 491 27.05 8.52 -9.86
CA LEU A 491 28.28 8.33 -9.11
C LEU A 491 28.40 9.27 -7.90
N GLN A 492 27.69 10.40 -7.88
CA GLN A 492 27.68 11.35 -6.74
C GLN A 492 26.58 11.06 -5.72
N SER A 493 25.69 10.10 -5.99
CA SER A 493 24.59 9.79 -5.08
C SER A 493 25.12 9.41 -3.69
N THR A 494 24.87 10.27 -2.69
CA THR A 494 25.38 10.16 -1.31
C THR A 494 24.67 9.09 -0.48
N ILE A 495 23.68 8.39 -1.05
CA ILE A 495 22.78 7.49 -0.32
C ILE A 495 23.34 6.06 -0.24
N GLY A 496 24.65 5.88 -0.37
CA GLY A 496 25.34 4.60 -0.11
C GLY A 496 25.04 3.47 -1.11
N GLN A 497 24.37 3.76 -2.20
CA GLN A 497 24.09 2.81 -3.28
C GLN A 497 24.43 3.48 -4.62
N HIS A 498 25.64 3.20 -5.07
CA HIS A 498 26.11 3.69 -6.36
C HIS A 498 25.38 3.01 -7.51
N ILE A 499 25.48 3.61 -8.72
CA ILE A 499 24.94 3.04 -9.95
C ILE A 499 25.31 1.55 -10.08
N GLY A 500 24.34 0.72 -10.45
CA GLY A 500 24.58 -0.67 -10.79
C GLY A 500 25.34 -0.79 -12.11
N ILE A 501 26.12 -1.86 -12.27
CA ILE A 501 26.89 -2.08 -13.49
C ILE A 501 25.99 -2.16 -14.73
N MET A 502 24.83 -2.80 -14.62
CA MET A 502 23.88 -2.92 -15.74
C MET A 502 23.33 -1.56 -16.20
N GLU A 503 23.03 -0.67 -15.25
CA GLU A 503 22.53 0.68 -15.53
C GLU A 503 23.61 1.50 -16.25
N LEU A 504 24.86 1.43 -15.76
CA LEU A 504 26.02 2.11 -16.37
C LEU A 504 26.24 1.62 -17.80
N GLU A 505 26.27 0.32 -18.01
CA GLU A 505 26.45 -0.29 -19.34
C GLU A 505 25.37 0.15 -20.34
N ARG A 506 24.11 0.29 -19.90
CA ARG A 506 23.03 0.80 -20.74
C ARG A 506 23.24 2.24 -21.16
N LEU A 507 23.66 3.10 -20.23
CA LEU A 507 23.98 4.49 -20.55
C LEU A 507 25.15 4.61 -21.51
N LEU A 508 26.24 3.85 -21.28
CA LEU A 508 27.42 3.83 -22.14
C LEU A 508 27.10 3.28 -23.53
N ALA A 509 26.33 2.20 -23.63
CA ALA A 509 25.87 1.64 -24.90
C ALA A 509 24.98 2.60 -25.69
N ALA A 510 24.27 3.49 -25.02
CA ALA A 510 23.47 4.56 -25.63
C ALA A 510 24.28 5.80 -26.02
N GLY A 511 25.61 5.77 -25.91
CA GLY A 511 26.50 6.86 -26.31
C GLY A 511 26.75 7.92 -25.24
N ALA A 512 26.54 7.57 -23.96
CA ALA A 512 27.00 8.44 -22.86
C ALA A 512 28.52 8.61 -22.93
N ASN A 513 28.97 9.86 -22.95
CA ASN A 513 30.39 10.19 -23.04
C ASN A 513 31.04 10.18 -21.65
N PRO A 514 31.98 9.24 -21.35
CA PRO A 514 32.60 9.11 -20.04
C PRO A 514 33.63 10.22 -19.76
N ASN A 515 33.87 11.15 -20.69
CA ASN A 515 34.87 12.21 -20.58
C ASN A 515 34.26 13.59 -20.33
N LEU A 516 32.93 13.70 -20.21
CA LEU A 516 32.29 14.97 -19.89
C LEU A 516 32.58 15.36 -18.44
N GLN A 517 33.19 16.54 -18.28
CA GLN A 517 33.52 17.11 -16.98
C GLN A 517 32.34 17.90 -16.40
N ASN A 518 32.12 17.80 -15.10
CA ASN A 518 31.17 18.63 -14.36
C ASN A 518 31.75 20.02 -14.07
N ASN A 519 31.06 20.87 -13.28
CA ASN A 519 31.50 22.21 -12.95
C ASN A 519 32.79 22.25 -12.09
N GLU A 520 33.14 21.16 -11.43
CA GLU A 520 34.43 20.98 -10.72
C GLU A 520 35.54 20.49 -11.65
N GLY A 521 35.27 20.26 -12.93
CA GLY A 521 36.19 19.66 -13.88
C GLY A 521 36.33 18.15 -13.73
N LYS A 522 35.55 17.52 -12.87
CA LYS A 522 35.64 16.06 -12.64
C LYS A 522 34.91 15.28 -13.72
N THR A 523 35.59 14.24 -14.25
CA THR A 523 35.00 13.24 -15.13
C THR A 523 34.28 12.14 -14.33
N PRO A 524 33.38 11.35 -14.95
CA PRO A 524 32.81 10.16 -14.33
C PRO A 524 33.88 9.20 -13.76
N LEU A 525 35.01 9.04 -14.43
CA LEU A 525 36.12 8.20 -13.93
C LEU A 525 36.73 8.75 -12.61
N MET A 526 36.90 10.08 -12.51
CA MET A 526 37.37 10.72 -11.28
C MET A 526 36.37 10.54 -10.15
N LEU A 527 35.08 10.75 -10.42
CA LEU A 527 34.03 10.53 -9.44
C LEU A 527 33.96 9.07 -8.97
N ALA A 528 34.09 8.11 -9.87
CA ALA A 528 34.14 6.69 -9.52
C ALA A 528 35.32 6.34 -8.61
N CYS A 529 36.48 6.92 -8.86
CA CYS A 529 37.67 6.75 -8.01
C CYS A 529 37.52 7.42 -6.63
N GLU A 530 36.85 8.59 -6.56
CA GLU A 530 36.64 9.35 -5.34
C GLU A 530 35.73 8.63 -4.34
N ILE A 531 34.72 7.93 -4.84
CA ILE A 531 33.73 7.19 -4.03
C ILE A 531 34.13 5.74 -3.77
N ASP A 532 35.33 5.32 -4.19
CA ASP A 532 35.76 3.91 -4.15
C ASP A 532 34.73 2.96 -4.82
N ALA A 533 34.24 3.36 -6.00
CA ALA A 533 33.27 2.57 -6.74
C ALA A 533 33.78 1.15 -7.01
N ASN A 534 32.85 0.20 -7.19
CA ASN A 534 33.18 -1.17 -7.58
C ASN A 534 34.15 -1.16 -8.78
N PHE A 535 35.16 -2.01 -8.71
CA PHE A 535 36.18 -2.17 -9.74
C PHE A 535 35.59 -2.38 -11.15
N GLU A 536 34.47 -3.09 -11.26
CA GLU A 536 33.75 -3.32 -12.52
C GLU A 536 33.25 -2.00 -13.14
N ILE A 537 32.83 -1.02 -12.33
CA ILE A 537 32.39 0.30 -12.80
C ILE A 537 33.57 1.06 -13.41
N ILE A 538 34.73 1.05 -12.73
CA ILE A 538 35.95 1.71 -13.20
C ILE A 538 36.41 1.07 -14.53
N LEU A 539 36.38 -0.26 -14.60
CA LEU A 539 36.74 -1.00 -15.79
C LEU A 539 35.77 -0.71 -16.96
N ALA A 540 34.47 -0.67 -16.70
CA ALA A 540 33.47 -0.35 -17.73
C ALA A 540 33.66 1.07 -18.29
N LEU A 541 33.95 2.06 -17.44
CA LEU A 541 34.27 3.42 -17.87
C LEU A 541 35.52 3.46 -18.77
N LEU A 542 36.58 2.79 -18.37
CA LEU A 542 37.83 2.70 -19.19
C LEU A 542 37.60 1.99 -20.50
N GLN A 543 36.86 0.89 -20.53
CA GLN A 543 36.48 0.17 -21.75
C GLN A 543 35.63 1.03 -22.69
N ALA A 544 34.80 1.90 -22.14
CA ALA A 544 34.00 2.89 -22.88
C ALA A 544 34.82 4.09 -23.38
N GLY A 545 36.13 4.12 -23.14
CA GLY A 545 37.02 5.18 -23.61
C GLY A 545 37.17 6.35 -22.65
N ALA A 546 37.02 6.14 -21.35
CA ALA A 546 37.34 7.17 -20.37
C ALA A 546 38.85 7.50 -20.41
N ASP A 547 39.16 8.78 -20.57
CA ASP A 547 40.54 9.27 -20.61
C ASP A 547 41.10 9.52 -19.20
N ALA A 548 41.98 8.63 -18.76
CA ALA A 548 42.63 8.71 -17.45
C ALA A 548 43.60 9.88 -17.30
N LYS A 549 43.92 10.60 -18.38
CA LYS A 549 44.84 11.75 -18.39
C LYS A 549 44.16 13.06 -18.07
N LEU A 550 42.84 13.14 -18.21
CA LEU A 550 42.10 14.36 -17.90
C LEU A 550 42.33 14.80 -16.46
N ARG A 551 42.31 16.10 -16.28
CA ARG A 551 42.50 16.73 -14.97
C ARG A 551 41.30 17.60 -14.61
N ASP A 552 40.96 17.60 -13.33
CA ASP A 552 39.90 18.47 -12.78
C ASP A 552 40.37 19.94 -12.65
N ALA A 553 39.52 20.79 -12.09
CA ALA A 553 39.81 22.21 -11.88
C ALA A 553 41.00 22.43 -10.91
N ASN A 554 41.34 21.45 -10.10
CA ASN A 554 42.49 21.48 -9.14
C ASN A 554 43.76 20.82 -9.72
N GLY A 555 43.73 20.42 -10.99
CA GLY A 555 44.83 19.73 -11.66
C GLY A 555 44.97 18.25 -11.34
N LYS A 556 44.02 17.65 -10.59
CA LYS A 556 44.04 16.24 -10.21
C LYS A 556 43.51 15.36 -11.33
N ALA A 557 44.13 14.20 -11.56
CA ALA A 557 43.65 13.14 -12.45
C ALA A 557 42.91 12.05 -11.64
N ALA A 558 42.30 11.11 -12.31
CA ALA A 558 41.56 10.02 -11.67
C ALA A 558 42.41 9.22 -10.67
N ILE A 559 43.69 9.04 -10.96
CA ILE A 559 44.65 8.33 -10.09
C ILE A 559 44.85 9.01 -8.73
N ASP A 560 44.67 10.34 -8.63
CA ASP A 560 44.87 11.10 -7.41
C ASP A 560 43.70 10.92 -6.41
N TYR A 561 42.59 10.38 -6.87
CA TYR A 561 41.37 10.14 -6.08
C TYR A 561 41.31 8.73 -5.48
N THR A 562 41.98 7.73 -6.09
CA THR A 562 41.95 6.36 -5.59
C THR A 562 42.97 6.08 -4.52
N LYS A 563 42.64 5.23 -3.55
CA LYS A 563 43.55 4.67 -2.53
C LYS A 563 43.94 3.21 -2.81
N HIS A 564 43.27 2.57 -3.79
CA HIS A 564 43.45 1.16 -4.09
C HIS A 564 44.55 0.92 -5.11
N GLU A 565 45.49 0.05 -4.76
CA GLU A 565 46.64 -0.29 -5.61
C GLU A 565 46.21 -0.89 -6.94
N ASN A 566 45.23 -1.79 -6.94
CA ASN A 566 44.70 -2.42 -8.15
C ASN A 566 44.13 -1.39 -9.14
N VAL A 567 43.39 -0.40 -8.63
CA VAL A 567 42.84 0.70 -9.43
C VAL A 567 43.96 1.59 -9.95
N THR A 568 44.93 1.91 -9.09
CA THR A 568 46.15 2.67 -9.48
C THR A 568 46.86 2.02 -10.65
N ASN A 569 47.11 0.71 -10.59
CA ASN A 569 47.80 -0.04 -11.63
C ASN A 569 47.02 -0.02 -12.97
N ILE A 570 45.71 -0.16 -12.96
CA ILE A 570 44.90 -0.09 -14.19
C ILE A 570 44.88 1.33 -14.75
N LEU A 571 44.76 2.36 -13.92
CA LEU A 571 44.81 3.75 -14.37
C LEU A 571 46.17 4.10 -14.98
N MET A 572 47.25 3.61 -14.41
CA MET A 572 48.60 3.75 -15.01
C MET A 572 48.67 3.03 -16.37
N ALA A 573 48.16 1.82 -16.46
CA ALA A 573 48.10 1.08 -17.74
C ALA A 573 47.24 1.80 -18.79
N ALA A 574 46.20 2.52 -18.38
CA ALA A 574 45.37 3.38 -19.22
C ALA A 574 46.03 4.74 -19.54
N GLY A 575 47.26 4.96 -19.12
CA GLY A 575 48.03 6.16 -19.42
C GLY A 575 47.80 7.34 -18.46
N SER A 576 47.27 7.12 -17.26
CA SER A 576 47.17 8.16 -16.24
C SER A 576 48.55 8.73 -15.89
N PRO A 577 48.68 10.03 -15.59
CA PRO A 577 49.92 10.58 -15.08
C PRO A 577 50.27 9.96 -13.71
N GLN A 578 51.54 10.14 -13.28
CA GLN A 578 51.90 9.71 -11.91
C GLN A 578 51.03 10.41 -10.87
N LYS A 579 50.72 9.68 -9.82
CA LYS A 579 49.92 10.18 -8.68
C LYS A 579 50.65 11.36 -8.03
N GLN A 580 49.91 12.46 -7.83
CA GLN A 580 50.41 13.66 -7.16
C GLN A 580 50.42 13.52 -5.64
#